data_6049d0a757f12fc0f3716c82afd1120d
#
_entry.id   6049d0a757f12fc0f3716c82afd1120d
#
_cell.length_a   1.000
_cell.length_b   1.000
_cell.length_c   1.000
_cell.angle_alpha   90.00
_cell.angle_beta   90.00
_cell.angle_gamma   90.00
#
_symmetry.space_group_name_H-M   'P 1'
#
loop_
_entity.id
_entity.type
_entity.pdbx_description
1 polymer ?
#
loop_
_entity_poly.entity_id
_entity_poly.type
_entity_poly.pdbx_seq_one_letter_code
_entity_poly.pdbx_strand_id
1 'polypeptide(L)'
;MAGYSGQQQIERVFRGLKDGEWLGWGPMYHWTDSKIRIHAFYCMLGISLLQYLHRESQNVWPGLSVEQFLRELGQIQQFVLLYPPLGEKGPNRVATVLSKQSLAQQALAESLGLEQLCSTQRG
;
A
#
# COMPACT_ATOMS: atom_id res chain seq x y z
N MET A 1 20.02 -12.22 -23.97
CA MET A 1 19.20 -10.99 -24.12
C MET A 1 18.36 -10.62 -22.86
N ALA A 2 18.76 -11.04 -21.67
CA ALA A 2 18.02 -10.76 -20.42
C ALA A 2 18.35 -9.38 -19.76
N GLY A 3 19.39 -8.66 -20.23
CA GLY A 3 19.84 -7.42 -19.60
C GLY A 3 19.00 -6.17 -19.93
N TYR A 4 18.33 -6.15 -21.07
CA TYR A 4 17.61 -4.94 -21.52
C TYR A 4 16.24 -4.75 -20.85
N SER A 5 15.59 -5.81 -20.43
CA SER A 5 14.28 -5.73 -19.74
C SER A 5 14.41 -5.16 -18.33
N GLY A 6 15.51 -5.40 -17.63
CA GLY A 6 15.77 -4.86 -16.29
C GLY A 6 15.98 -3.36 -16.28
N GLN A 7 16.67 -2.83 -17.29
CA GLN A 7 16.95 -1.39 -17.40
C GLN A 7 15.68 -0.57 -17.64
N GLN A 8 14.80 -1.03 -18.53
CA GLN A 8 13.50 -0.39 -18.77
C GLN A 8 12.60 -0.38 -17.51
N GLN A 9 12.68 -1.44 -16.71
CA GLN A 9 11.94 -1.54 -15.47
C GLN A 9 12.43 -0.55 -14.43
N ILE A 10 13.76 -0.39 -14.31
CA ILE A 10 14.40 0.59 -13.44
C ILE A 10 14.04 2.03 -13.87
N GLU A 11 14.13 2.33 -15.17
CA GLU A 11 13.76 3.65 -15.70
C GLU A 11 12.30 3.99 -15.45
N ARG A 12 11.39 3.03 -15.60
CA ARG A 12 9.96 3.22 -15.32
C ARG A 12 9.70 3.51 -13.85
N VAL A 13 10.40 2.82 -12.95
CA VAL A 13 10.33 3.05 -11.50
C VAL A 13 10.84 4.44 -11.16
N PHE A 14 12.00 4.87 -11.69
CA PHE A 14 12.52 6.22 -11.47
C PHE A 14 11.65 7.32 -12.06
N ARG A 15 10.98 7.07 -13.18
CA ARG A 15 10.02 8.00 -13.76
C ARG A 15 8.81 8.18 -12.84
N GLY A 16 8.22 7.10 -12.35
CA GLY A 16 7.11 7.14 -11.38
C GLY A 16 7.45 7.85 -10.07
N LEU A 17 8.72 7.80 -9.64
CA LEU A 17 9.21 8.60 -8.50
C LEU A 17 9.17 10.11 -8.76
N LYS A 18 9.46 10.54 -10.00
CA LYS A 18 9.50 11.97 -10.35
C LYS A 18 8.12 12.56 -10.56
N ASP A 19 7.16 11.77 -11.03
CA ASP A 19 5.82 12.25 -11.41
C ASP A 19 4.90 12.56 -10.21
N GLY A 20 5.36 12.30 -8.98
CA GLY A 20 4.62 12.68 -7.76
C GLY A 20 3.28 11.95 -7.55
N GLU A 21 2.78 11.23 -8.55
CA GLU A 21 1.51 10.51 -8.46
C GLU A 21 1.63 9.20 -7.68
N TRP A 22 2.84 8.63 -7.60
CA TRP A 22 3.03 7.31 -6.98
C TRP A 22 3.64 7.40 -5.58
N LEU A 23 4.81 8.01 -5.47
CA LEU A 23 5.57 8.07 -4.22
C LEU A 23 6.20 9.45 -3.97
N GLY A 24 5.92 10.44 -4.82
CA GLY A 24 6.32 11.83 -4.68
C GLY A 24 7.69 12.04 -4.02
N TRP A 25 8.78 12.01 -4.80
CA TRP A 25 10.10 12.38 -4.29
C TRP A 25 10.20 13.86 -3.86
N GLY A 26 9.20 14.62 -4.02
CA GLY A 26 9.26 16.05 -3.75
C GLY A 26 8.28 16.52 -2.71
N PRO A 27 8.47 17.75 -2.24
CA PRO A 27 9.71 18.50 -2.23
C PRO A 27 10.63 18.08 -1.09
N MET A 28 11.93 17.93 -1.37
CA MET A 28 12.93 17.65 -0.34
C MET A 28 13.17 18.88 0.53
N TYR A 29 12.47 18.99 1.64
CA TYR A 29 12.71 20.02 2.66
C TYR A 29 13.91 19.70 3.58
N HIS A 30 14.75 18.76 3.19
CA HIS A 30 15.87 18.30 4.00
C HIS A 30 17.18 18.94 3.48
N TRP A 31 17.80 19.75 4.34
CA TRP A 31 19.03 20.50 4.02
C TRP A 31 20.32 19.84 4.52
N THR A 32 20.22 18.77 5.31
CA THR A 32 21.39 18.07 5.85
C THR A 32 21.64 16.75 5.11
N ASP A 33 22.92 16.42 4.87
CA ASP A 33 23.32 15.21 4.16
C ASP A 33 22.71 13.93 4.77
N SER A 34 22.68 13.84 6.10
CA SER A 34 22.10 12.70 6.81
C SER A 34 20.60 12.53 6.53
N LYS A 35 19.83 13.64 6.50
CA LYS A 35 18.39 13.60 6.23
C LYS A 35 18.11 13.26 4.77
N ILE A 36 18.92 13.74 3.83
CA ILE A 36 18.83 13.41 2.41
C ILE A 36 19.05 11.91 2.23
N ARG A 37 20.05 11.33 2.86
CA ARG A 37 20.36 9.89 2.78
C ARG A 37 19.21 9.05 3.38
N ILE A 38 18.68 9.45 4.52
CA ILE A 38 17.54 8.78 5.16
C ILE A 38 16.32 8.84 4.25
N HIS A 39 16.01 10.00 3.67
CA HIS A 39 14.89 10.15 2.74
C HIS A 39 15.05 9.26 1.51
N ALA A 40 16.23 9.26 0.89
CA ALA A 40 16.55 8.37 -0.23
C ALA A 40 16.36 6.89 0.14
N PHE A 41 16.82 6.49 1.33
CA PHE A 41 16.65 5.12 1.82
C PHE A 41 15.16 4.74 1.96
N TYR A 42 14.33 5.61 2.55
CA TYR A 42 12.89 5.34 2.68
C TYR A 42 12.18 5.28 1.33
N CYS A 43 12.55 6.13 0.37
CA CYS A 43 12.01 6.07 -0.98
C CYS A 43 12.38 4.76 -1.67
N MET A 44 13.62 4.32 -1.56
CA MET A 44 14.07 3.04 -2.13
C MET A 44 13.36 1.85 -1.48
N LEU A 45 13.19 1.88 -0.17
CA LEU A 45 12.44 0.85 0.56
C LEU A 45 10.96 0.81 0.12
N GLY A 46 10.33 1.97 0.03
CA GLY A 46 8.93 2.08 -0.42
C GLY A 46 8.72 1.52 -1.83
N ILE A 47 9.65 1.84 -2.77
CA ILE A 47 9.60 1.29 -4.13
C ILE A 47 9.78 -0.23 -4.11
N SER A 48 10.74 -0.73 -3.34
CA SER A 48 11.00 -2.17 -3.26
C SER A 48 9.78 -2.92 -2.75
N LEU A 49 9.11 -2.39 -1.73
CA LEU A 49 7.86 -2.95 -1.20
C LEU A 49 6.73 -2.88 -2.23
N LEU A 50 6.57 -1.74 -2.91
CA LEU A 50 5.56 -1.58 -3.96
C LEU A 50 5.76 -2.58 -5.09
N GLN A 51 7.00 -2.76 -5.56
CA GLN A 51 7.32 -3.73 -6.61
C GLN A 51 7.06 -5.17 -6.15
N TYR A 52 7.38 -5.49 -4.91
CA TYR A 52 7.10 -6.80 -4.33
C TYR A 52 5.59 -7.07 -4.29
N LEU A 53 4.81 -6.17 -3.72
CA LEU A 53 3.35 -6.31 -3.60
C LEU A 53 2.67 -6.35 -4.98
N HIS A 54 3.11 -5.51 -5.91
CA HIS A 54 2.61 -5.52 -7.29
C HIS A 54 2.94 -6.84 -7.99
N ARG A 55 4.13 -7.41 -7.78
CA ARG A 55 4.48 -8.73 -8.31
C ARG A 55 3.57 -9.83 -7.77
N GLU A 56 3.29 -9.82 -6.46
CA GLU A 56 2.36 -10.78 -5.86
C GLU A 56 0.95 -10.63 -6.43
N SER A 57 0.49 -9.39 -6.67
CA SER A 57 -0.83 -9.13 -7.25
C SER A 57 -0.97 -9.63 -8.69
N GLN A 58 0.11 -9.77 -9.46
CA GLN A 58 0.08 -10.34 -10.82
C GLN A 58 -0.36 -11.80 -10.85
N ASN A 59 -0.22 -12.54 -9.75
CA ASN A 59 -0.70 -13.93 -9.65
C ASN A 59 -2.23 -13.99 -9.64
N VAL A 60 -2.88 -12.95 -9.13
CA VAL A 60 -4.34 -12.88 -8.98
C VAL A 60 -4.97 -12.07 -10.13
N TRP A 61 -4.29 -11.01 -10.54
CA TRP A 61 -4.75 -10.13 -11.62
C TRP A 61 -3.62 -9.86 -12.61
N PRO A 62 -3.43 -10.76 -13.60
CA PRO A 62 -2.41 -10.60 -14.62
C PRO A 62 -2.59 -9.33 -15.45
N GLY A 63 -1.51 -8.60 -15.66
CA GLY A 63 -1.53 -7.36 -16.45
C GLY A 63 -2.00 -6.10 -15.72
N LEU A 64 -2.28 -6.19 -14.41
CA LEU A 64 -2.57 -5.03 -13.57
C LEU A 64 -1.39 -4.06 -13.58
N SER A 65 -1.62 -2.79 -13.93
CA SER A 65 -0.57 -1.77 -13.85
C SER A 65 -0.35 -1.34 -12.40
N VAL A 66 0.84 -0.77 -12.09
CA VAL A 66 1.12 -0.26 -10.74
C VAL A 66 0.15 0.85 -10.33
N GLU A 67 -0.24 1.72 -11.26
CA GLU A 67 -1.23 2.78 -11.01
C GLU A 67 -2.61 2.22 -10.67
N GLN A 68 -3.06 1.23 -11.45
CA GLN A 68 -4.32 0.54 -11.17
C GLN A 68 -4.26 -0.19 -9.83
N PHE A 69 -3.15 -0.87 -9.55
CA PHE A 69 -2.92 -1.55 -8.28
C PHE A 69 -3.06 -0.58 -7.10
N LEU A 70 -2.38 0.55 -7.12
CA LEU A 70 -2.46 1.56 -6.06
C LEU A 70 -3.86 2.16 -5.94
N ARG A 71 -4.53 2.44 -7.06
CA ARG A 71 -5.89 2.95 -7.08
C ARG A 71 -6.89 1.98 -6.47
N GLU A 72 -6.81 0.70 -6.83
CA GLU A 72 -7.70 -0.33 -6.30
C GLU A 72 -7.47 -0.57 -4.80
N LEU A 73 -6.21 -0.62 -4.36
CA LEU A 73 -5.89 -0.71 -2.94
C LEU A 73 -6.35 0.54 -2.16
N GLY A 74 -6.19 1.73 -2.73
CA GLY A 74 -6.60 2.98 -2.09
C GLY A 74 -8.11 3.11 -1.89
N GLN A 75 -8.93 2.33 -2.61
CA GLN A 75 -10.37 2.27 -2.43
C GLN A 75 -10.81 1.31 -1.30
N ILE A 76 -9.92 0.41 -0.87
CA ILE A 76 -10.19 -0.47 0.27
C ILE A 76 -10.00 0.33 1.55
N GLN A 77 -11.09 0.65 2.22
CA GLN A 77 -11.09 1.44 3.45
C GLN A 77 -11.44 0.57 4.64
N GLN A 78 -10.82 0.85 5.76
CA GLN A 78 -11.12 0.24 7.04
C GLN A 78 -11.99 1.19 7.87
N PHE A 79 -13.13 0.72 8.34
CA PHE A 79 -14.01 1.44 9.24
C PHE A 79 -13.92 0.87 10.65
N VAL A 80 -13.75 1.75 11.61
CA VAL A 80 -13.82 1.41 13.03
C VAL A 80 -15.16 1.87 13.56
N LEU A 81 -16.02 0.92 13.89
CA LEU A 81 -17.33 1.17 14.45
C LEU A 81 -17.26 1.16 15.98
N LEU A 82 -17.62 2.26 16.59
CA LEU A 82 -17.70 2.39 18.05
C LEU A 82 -19.17 2.23 18.49
N TYR A 83 -19.44 1.20 19.26
CA TYR A 83 -20.74 0.98 19.84
C TYR A 83 -20.74 1.37 21.32
N PRO A 84 -21.87 1.90 21.84
CA PRO A 84 -21.99 2.15 23.27
C PRO A 84 -21.83 0.86 24.07
N PRO A 85 -21.43 0.95 25.34
CA PRO A 85 -21.32 -0.20 26.22
C PRO A 85 -22.69 -0.87 26.45
N LEU A 86 -22.68 -2.15 26.75
CA LEU A 86 -23.91 -2.92 27.05
C LEU A 86 -24.51 -2.60 28.44
N GLY A 87 -23.89 -1.71 29.21
CA GLY A 87 -24.34 -1.26 30.52
C GLY A 87 -23.76 0.08 30.90
N GLU A 88 -24.26 0.72 31.97
CA GLU A 88 -23.94 2.09 32.36
C GLU A 88 -22.43 2.36 32.65
N LYS A 89 -21.62 1.34 32.86
CA LYS A 89 -20.17 1.48 33.22
C LYS A 89 -19.24 0.55 32.45
N GLY A 90 -19.66 0.05 31.27
CA GLY A 90 -18.79 -0.82 30.46
C GLY A 90 -17.87 -0.05 29.49
N PRO A 91 -16.80 -0.66 28.98
CA PRO A 91 -16.02 -0.08 27.91
C PRO A 91 -16.80 -0.06 26.58
N ASN A 92 -16.52 0.91 25.73
CA ASN A 92 -17.07 0.95 24.38
C ASN A 92 -16.64 -0.30 23.59
N ARG A 93 -17.58 -0.87 22.84
CA ARG A 93 -17.30 -1.99 21.95
C ARG A 93 -16.79 -1.44 20.61
N VAL A 94 -15.74 -2.07 20.10
CA VAL A 94 -15.12 -1.70 18.84
C VAL A 94 -15.32 -2.84 17.85
N ALA A 95 -15.83 -2.55 16.68
CA ALA A 95 -15.85 -3.47 15.55
C ALA A 95 -15.12 -2.84 14.37
N THR A 96 -14.24 -3.61 13.76
CA THR A 96 -13.51 -3.18 12.57
C THR A 96 -14.07 -3.92 11.36
N VAL A 97 -14.45 -3.17 10.33
CA VAL A 97 -14.98 -3.71 9.08
C VAL A 97 -14.29 -3.07 7.89
N LEU A 98 -14.11 -3.83 6.82
CA LEU A 98 -13.63 -3.28 5.54
C LEU A 98 -14.80 -2.73 4.73
N SER A 99 -14.52 -1.75 3.87
CA SER A 99 -15.47 -1.24 2.89
C SER A 99 -16.00 -2.36 1.99
N LYS A 100 -17.14 -2.13 1.36
CA LYS A 100 -17.63 -3.04 0.31
C LYS A 100 -16.61 -3.08 -0.82
N GLN A 101 -16.17 -4.27 -1.18
CA GLN A 101 -15.14 -4.52 -2.17
C GLN A 101 -15.76 -5.14 -3.43
N SER A 102 -15.18 -4.83 -4.59
CA SER A 102 -15.43 -5.57 -5.83
C SER A 102 -14.80 -6.97 -5.73
N LEU A 103 -15.19 -7.90 -6.60
CA LEU A 103 -14.56 -9.24 -6.66
C LEU A 103 -13.05 -9.17 -6.88
N ALA A 104 -12.59 -8.23 -7.70
CA ALA A 104 -11.18 -8.02 -7.96
C ALA A 104 -10.42 -7.49 -6.72
N GLN A 105 -11.04 -6.55 -5.99
CA GLN A 105 -10.48 -6.01 -4.74
C GLN A 105 -10.45 -7.07 -3.64
N GLN A 106 -11.46 -7.94 -3.55
CA GLN A 106 -11.46 -9.07 -2.62
C GLN A 106 -10.30 -10.03 -2.89
N ALA A 107 -10.11 -10.41 -4.15
CA ALA A 107 -9.02 -11.28 -4.54
C ALA A 107 -7.64 -10.65 -4.24
N LEU A 108 -7.47 -9.34 -4.44
CA LEU A 108 -6.27 -8.61 -4.03
C LEU A 108 -6.09 -8.59 -2.51
N ALA A 109 -7.17 -8.32 -1.76
CA ALA A 109 -7.14 -8.27 -0.30
C ALA A 109 -6.75 -9.62 0.31
N GLU A 110 -7.29 -10.71 -0.23
CA GLU A 110 -6.93 -12.08 0.18
C GLU A 110 -5.47 -12.39 -0.13
N SER A 111 -5.00 -12.10 -1.35
CA SER A 111 -3.62 -12.38 -1.76
C SER A 111 -2.58 -11.63 -0.92
N LEU A 112 -2.93 -10.45 -0.45
CA LEU A 112 -2.09 -9.61 0.41
C LEU A 112 -2.32 -9.84 1.91
N GLY A 113 -3.25 -10.71 2.29
CA GLY A 113 -3.56 -11.02 3.69
C GLY A 113 -4.14 -9.86 4.49
N LEU A 114 -4.83 -8.90 3.83
CA LEU A 114 -5.35 -7.69 4.49
C LEU A 114 -6.38 -8.00 5.58
N GLU A 115 -7.17 -9.05 5.43
CA GLU A 115 -8.15 -9.47 6.43
C GLU A 115 -7.50 -9.89 7.75
N GLN A 116 -6.34 -10.55 7.67
CA GLN A 116 -5.58 -10.97 8.85
C GLN A 116 -5.02 -9.77 9.61
N LEU A 117 -4.57 -8.74 8.90
CA LEU A 117 -4.09 -7.50 9.51
C LEU A 117 -5.21 -6.77 10.26
N CYS A 118 -6.42 -6.76 9.72
CA CYS A 118 -7.58 -6.16 10.37
C CYS A 118 -8.05 -6.93 11.62
N SER A 119 -7.88 -8.25 11.65
CA SER A 119 -8.27 -9.08 12.79
C SER A 119 -7.28 -9.00 13.96
N THR A 120 -6.00 -8.76 13.68
CA THR A 120 -4.93 -8.72 14.70
C THR A 120 -4.97 -7.44 15.56
N GLN A 121 -5.68 -6.40 15.16
CA GLN A 121 -5.84 -5.17 15.96
C GLN A 121 -6.93 -5.24 17.05
N ARG A 122 -7.45 -6.43 17.33
CA ARG A 122 -8.36 -6.70 18.47
C ARG A 122 -7.53 -7.02 19.72
N GLY A 123 -6.79 -6.07 20.23
CA GLY A 123 -6.09 -6.15 21.49
C GLY A 123 -6.63 -5.10 22.45
#